data_13e9b8f23b7c438d4de2704ad65c874d
#
_entry.id   13e9b8f23b7c438d4de2704ad65c874d
#
_cell.length_a   1.000
_cell.length_b   1.000
_cell.length_c   1.000
_cell.angle_alpha   90.00
_cell.angle_beta   90.00
_cell.angle_gamma   90.00
#
_symmetry.space_group_name_H-M   'P 1'
#
loop_
_entity.id
_entity.type
_entity.pdbx_description
1 polymer ?
#
loop_
_entity_poly.entity_id
_entity_poly.type
_entity_poly.pdbx_seq_one_letter_code
_entity_poly.pdbx_strand_id
1 'polypeptide(L)'
;MTKRLLLIAALAVVVSAALLFLHRRSREASPGMAKGFVTTQRSRFVVDGEQFRFVGANVAVMYRDEDRAAMPETFRQAAQAGMGVVRVWAFGEGGPDDIGPLADFADWPRTHPFRWAPGQWNEESFVHLDRVLAEAQRNNLRVQLCLTNWWRDTGGVTQYLRWAGINDAADTRFPFGINPERAMLFYTNETTRRLYREHLEKVVTRRNTVTGVLYRDDPTILGWELINEGQVITGRWHERRAWFAEMSSYLKSLDPNHLITPGAWGYRTAVERREWLADHRLKTIDYCDVHNYPREDGNSFVENPQALREFIDNRAAAAFSLSKPLVLGEFGIGPNGYNGISQRDWFREFFAANLRAGAAGAMFWILTPDPNRGFGITYTSPRDQPVFAEIKHAAKNFAALRAADPPAGLTDPGHHLIPRQFTWSRGTADSPRMLVREDKSILYAFKPEQASRTRFEKIGSGPGYLWGFGMGSVDYVIPERAERRRVSQIIVRAHIQPVPPEDARPEDIKTRVTLFVNGTDCGSRLIPLEPKGQPLIQEWHVDGFFVRLRAMRGLPLTIRFAVTPEADWPYGVNISNWPEGYDNKTDARPVEVELRR
;
A
#
# COMPACT_ATOMS: atom_id res chain seq x y z
N MET A 1 -47.06 -45.33 43.11
CA MET A 1 -46.99 -44.05 42.30
C MET A 1 -46.07 -42.98 42.90
N THR A 2 -45.91 -42.88 44.17
CA THR A 2 -45.18 -41.82 44.90
C THR A 2 -43.63 -41.81 44.68
N LYS A 3 -42.98 -43.00 44.63
CA LYS A 3 -41.50 -43.05 44.44
C LYS A 3 -41.02 -42.62 43.05
N ARG A 4 -41.80 -42.84 41.95
CA ARG A 4 -41.46 -42.43 40.61
C ARG A 4 -41.63 -40.91 40.43
N LEU A 5 -42.60 -40.27 41.04
CA LEU A 5 -42.81 -38.84 41.03
C LEU A 5 -41.70 -38.07 41.76
N LEU A 6 -41.22 -38.63 42.90
CA LEU A 6 -40.09 -38.06 43.63
C LEU A 6 -38.77 -38.13 42.85
N LEU A 7 -38.56 -39.22 42.09
CA LEU A 7 -37.35 -39.36 41.24
C LEU A 7 -37.35 -38.37 40.06
N ILE A 8 -38.51 -38.15 39.43
CA ILE A 8 -38.68 -37.18 38.32
C ILE A 8 -38.49 -35.76 38.83
N ALA A 9 -39.03 -35.42 40.00
CA ALA A 9 -38.83 -34.12 40.61
C ALA A 9 -37.36 -33.86 41.00
N ALA A 10 -36.66 -34.86 41.55
CA ALA A 10 -35.24 -34.75 41.85
C ALA A 10 -34.39 -34.61 40.59
N LEU A 11 -34.70 -35.35 39.52
CA LEU A 11 -34.01 -35.22 38.23
C LEU A 11 -34.24 -33.83 37.57
N ALA A 12 -35.45 -33.32 37.67
CA ALA A 12 -35.77 -31.97 37.15
C ALA A 12 -35.03 -30.86 37.92
N VAL A 13 -34.87 -31.00 39.22
CA VAL A 13 -34.08 -30.05 40.05
C VAL A 13 -32.58 -30.12 39.69
N VAL A 14 -32.04 -31.31 39.48
CA VAL A 14 -30.63 -31.50 39.10
C VAL A 14 -30.38 -30.96 37.68
N VAL A 15 -31.29 -31.19 36.73
CA VAL A 15 -31.19 -30.67 35.36
C VAL A 15 -31.34 -29.14 35.37
N SER A 16 -32.25 -28.58 36.15
CA SER A 16 -32.41 -27.13 36.28
C SER A 16 -31.22 -26.48 36.98
N ALA A 17 -30.63 -27.11 37.98
CA ALA A 17 -29.41 -26.66 38.63
C ALA A 17 -28.19 -26.75 37.67
N ALA A 18 -28.08 -27.81 36.86
CA ALA A 18 -27.05 -27.93 35.83
C ALA A 18 -27.21 -26.92 34.70
N LEU A 19 -28.43 -26.63 34.27
CA LEU A 19 -28.73 -25.59 33.27
C LEU A 19 -28.47 -24.19 33.84
N LEU A 20 -28.79 -23.93 35.10
CA LEU A 20 -28.44 -22.69 35.79
C LEU A 20 -26.93 -22.52 35.99
N PHE A 21 -26.22 -23.62 36.27
CA PHE A 21 -24.76 -23.64 36.38
C PHE A 21 -24.08 -23.45 35.02
N LEU A 22 -24.58 -24.06 33.94
CA LEU A 22 -24.14 -23.85 32.58
C LEU A 22 -24.49 -22.44 32.09
N HIS A 23 -25.66 -21.91 32.45
CA HIS A 23 -26.06 -20.53 32.12
C HIS A 23 -25.28 -19.50 32.95
N ARG A 24 -24.88 -19.80 34.17
CA ARG A 24 -23.91 -19.00 34.95
C ARG A 24 -22.49 -19.11 34.39
N ARG A 25 -22.05 -20.28 33.94
CA ARG A 25 -20.75 -20.44 33.26
C ARG A 25 -20.70 -19.75 31.89
N SER A 26 -21.81 -19.72 31.16
CA SER A 26 -21.92 -18.94 29.92
C SER A 26 -22.07 -17.43 30.17
N ARG A 27 -22.28 -17.02 31.43
CA ARG A 27 -22.25 -15.67 31.94
C ARG A 27 -21.03 -15.35 32.81
N GLU A 28 -20.07 -16.26 32.92
CA GLU A 28 -18.71 -15.85 33.26
C GLU A 28 -18.27 -14.98 32.13
N ALA A 29 -18.48 -13.67 32.35
CA ALA A 29 -17.99 -12.59 31.51
C ALA A 29 -16.57 -12.96 31.09
N SER A 30 -16.29 -12.85 29.81
CA SER A 30 -14.93 -12.62 29.32
C SER A 30 -14.24 -11.73 30.36
N PRO A 31 -13.03 -12.07 30.83
CA PRO A 31 -12.38 -11.31 31.89
C PRO A 31 -12.56 -9.83 31.54
N GLY A 32 -13.17 -9.08 32.46
CA GLY A 32 -13.65 -7.74 32.21
C GLY A 32 -12.49 -6.96 31.59
N MET A 33 -12.67 -6.50 30.33
CA MET A 33 -11.64 -5.70 29.66
C MET A 33 -11.28 -4.55 30.56
N ALA A 34 -9.99 -4.37 30.81
CA ALA A 34 -9.50 -3.26 31.61
C ALA A 34 -10.01 -1.94 31.01
N LYS A 35 -10.48 -1.02 31.86
CA LYS A 35 -11.00 0.25 31.41
C LYS A 35 -9.98 1.02 30.58
N GLY A 36 -10.46 1.68 29.53
CA GLY A 36 -9.66 2.55 28.71
C GLY A 36 -8.98 1.88 27.50
N PHE A 37 -8.98 0.57 27.36
CA PHE A 37 -8.46 -0.07 26.15
C PHE A 37 -9.39 0.15 24.96
N VAL A 38 -8.79 0.35 23.77
CA VAL A 38 -9.54 0.36 22.52
C VAL A 38 -9.83 -1.08 22.11
N THR A 39 -11.08 -1.33 21.77
CA THR A 39 -11.55 -2.65 21.32
C THR A 39 -12.27 -2.51 20.01
N THR A 40 -12.59 -3.63 19.37
CA THR A 40 -13.39 -3.64 18.14
C THR A 40 -14.79 -4.18 18.41
N GLN A 41 -15.78 -3.49 17.85
CA GLN A 41 -17.15 -3.98 17.77
C GLN A 41 -17.60 -3.90 16.30
N ARG A 42 -17.53 -5.00 15.59
CA ARG A 42 -17.70 -5.08 14.14
C ARG A 42 -16.76 -4.06 13.44
N SER A 43 -17.29 -3.13 12.64
CA SER A 43 -16.53 -2.13 11.89
C SER A 43 -16.13 -0.88 12.70
N ARG A 44 -16.20 -0.92 14.02
CA ARG A 44 -15.96 0.24 14.89
C ARG A 44 -14.88 -0.04 15.93
N PHE A 45 -14.15 1.02 16.30
CA PHE A 45 -13.46 1.04 17.57
C PHE A 45 -14.38 1.51 18.69
N VAL A 46 -14.18 0.92 19.87
CA VAL A 46 -14.95 1.22 21.06
C VAL A 46 -14.00 1.37 22.26
N VAL A 47 -14.24 2.38 23.08
CA VAL A 47 -13.56 2.63 24.35
C VAL A 47 -14.62 2.83 25.41
N ASP A 48 -14.60 2.05 26.47
CA ASP A 48 -15.55 2.11 27.60
C ASP A 48 -17.03 2.12 27.16
N GLY A 49 -17.34 1.37 26.08
CA GLY A 49 -18.69 1.27 25.53
C GLY A 49 -19.05 2.33 24.48
N GLU A 50 -18.25 3.35 24.31
CA GLU A 50 -18.48 4.44 23.38
C GLU A 50 -17.68 4.28 22.10
N GLN A 51 -18.27 4.64 20.94
CA GLN A 51 -17.56 4.60 19.66
C GLN A 51 -16.38 5.58 19.70
N PHE A 52 -15.20 5.08 19.35
CA PHE A 52 -13.97 5.85 19.21
C PHE A 52 -13.64 6.05 17.73
N ARG A 53 -13.53 7.29 17.29
CA ARG A 53 -13.07 7.68 15.96
C ARG A 53 -12.06 8.80 16.09
N PHE A 54 -11.06 8.85 15.22
CA PHE A 54 -9.97 9.81 15.38
C PHE A 54 -9.42 10.35 14.06
N VAL A 55 -8.91 11.56 14.14
CA VAL A 55 -7.83 12.05 13.28
C VAL A 55 -6.53 11.87 14.02
N GLY A 56 -5.49 11.48 13.32
CA GLY A 56 -4.16 11.29 13.89
C GLY A 56 -3.06 11.74 12.94
N ALA A 57 -1.84 11.54 13.38
CA ALA A 57 -0.64 11.83 12.60
C ALA A 57 0.42 10.75 12.78
N ASN A 58 1.19 10.49 11.73
CA ASN A 58 2.52 9.92 11.87
C ASN A 58 3.45 10.98 12.46
N VAL A 59 4.33 10.62 13.37
CA VAL A 59 5.19 11.59 14.07
C VAL A 59 6.66 11.17 14.02
N ALA A 60 7.52 12.10 13.65
CA ALA A 60 8.96 11.89 13.66
C ALA A 60 9.51 12.27 15.04
N VAL A 61 9.61 11.30 15.95
CA VAL A 61 10.02 11.54 17.35
C VAL A 61 11.09 10.57 17.86
N MET A 62 11.57 9.63 17.02
CA MET A 62 12.38 8.53 17.53
C MET A 62 13.87 8.57 17.15
N TYR A 63 14.24 9.10 16.00
CA TYR A 63 15.56 8.81 15.43
C TYR A 63 16.54 9.99 15.45
N ARG A 64 16.14 11.17 14.98
CA ARG A 64 17.02 12.35 14.98
C ARG A 64 16.99 13.04 16.33
N ASP A 65 18.10 13.61 16.75
CA ASP A 65 18.19 14.32 18.02
C ASP A 65 17.22 15.50 18.11
N GLU A 66 17.04 16.23 17.01
CA GLU A 66 16.09 17.35 16.92
C GLU A 66 14.65 16.89 17.07
N ASP A 67 14.28 15.79 16.43
CA ASP A 67 12.94 15.21 16.52
C ASP A 67 12.65 14.70 17.95
N ARG A 68 13.65 14.09 18.58
CA ARG A 68 13.56 13.60 19.97
C ARG A 68 13.43 14.74 20.96
N ALA A 69 14.23 15.80 20.78
CA ALA A 69 14.16 17.00 21.60
C ALA A 69 12.83 17.73 21.46
N ALA A 70 12.26 17.77 20.25
CA ALA A 70 10.99 18.42 19.96
C ALA A 70 9.76 17.53 20.25
N MET A 71 9.92 16.29 20.66
CA MET A 71 8.82 15.34 20.90
C MET A 71 7.72 15.87 21.81
N PRO A 72 7.99 16.51 22.97
CA PRO A 72 6.94 17.05 23.82
C PRO A 72 6.10 18.12 23.12
N GLU A 73 6.74 18.98 22.33
CA GLU A 73 6.06 20.01 21.55
C GLU A 73 5.24 19.40 20.43
N THR A 74 5.76 18.40 19.73
CA THR A 74 5.03 17.68 18.68
C THR A 74 3.72 17.08 19.22
N PHE A 75 3.75 16.48 20.41
CA PHE A 75 2.56 15.89 21.03
C PHE A 75 1.59 16.95 21.53
N ARG A 76 2.11 18.05 22.07
CA ARG A 76 1.28 19.19 22.43
C ARG A 76 0.53 19.77 21.22
N GLN A 77 1.22 19.90 20.08
CA GLN A 77 0.61 20.33 18.81
C GLN A 77 -0.49 19.35 18.35
N ALA A 78 -0.21 18.05 18.39
CA ALA A 78 -1.19 17.02 18.06
C ALA A 78 -2.46 17.14 18.93
N ALA A 79 -2.29 17.24 20.24
CA ALA A 79 -3.39 17.40 21.18
C ALA A 79 -4.17 18.70 20.97
N GLN A 80 -3.48 19.82 20.74
CA GLN A 80 -4.13 21.13 20.45
C GLN A 80 -4.90 21.13 19.11
N ALA A 81 -4.49 20.30 18.17
CA ALA A 81 -5.23 20.08 16.94
C ALA A 81 -6.42 19.12 17.11
N GLY A 82 -6.61 18.55 18.30
CA GLY A 82 -7.69 17.60 18.61
C GLY A 82 -7.46 16.20 18.06
N MET A 83 -6.21 15.85 17.74
CA MET A 83 -5.86 14.50 17.31
C MET A 83 -6.06 13.52 18.48
N GLY A 84 -6.51 12.30 18.17
CA GLY A 84 -6.71 11.25 19.18
C GLY A 84 -5.60 10.19 19.17
N VAL A 85 -4.87 10.07 18.07
CA VAL A 85 -3.85 9.02 17.88
C VAL A 85 -2.62 9.60 17.20
N VAL A 86 -1.45 9.14 17.63
CA VAL A 86 -0.18 9.31 16.93
C VAL A 86 0.41 7.94 16.59
N ARG A 87 1.00 7.81 15.40
CA ARG A 87 1.70 6.59 14.98
C ARG A 87 3.19 6.80 15.14
N VAL A 88 3.83 5.91 15.88
CA VAL A 88 5.24 5.96 16.26
C VAL A 88 5.94 4.68 15.83
N TRP A 89 7.16 4.80 15.37
CA TRP A 89 7.99 3.67 14.97
C TRP A 89 8.80 3.15 16.16
N ALA A 90 8.46 1.96 16.63
CA ALA A 90 9.12 1.26 17.74
C ALA A 90 10.14 0.23 17.23
N PHE A 91 10.91 0.59 16.21
CA PHE A 91 11.90 -0.25 15.54
C PHE A 91 13.06 0.61 15.02
N GLY A 92 14.08 -0.03 14.54
CA GLY A 92 15.30 0.52 13.95
C GLY A 92 16.39 -0.52 14.14
N GLU A 93 16.90 -1.07 13.04
CA GLU A 93 17.76 -2.22 13.03
C GLU A 93 19.12 -1.88 12.40
N GLY A 94 20.20 -2.27 13.08
CA GLY A 94 21.58 -2.14 12.59
C GLY A 94 22.36 -0.99 13.19
N GLY A 95 23.68 -1.06 13.02
CA GLY A 95 24.62 -0.04 13.45
C GLY A 95 25.02 0.92 12.32
N PRO A 96 25.92 1.87 12.61
CA PRO A 96 26.36 2.87 11.65
C PRO A 96 26.94 2.29 10.35
N ASP A 97 27.52 1.10 10.42
CA ASP A 97 28.20 0.45 9.29
C ASP A 97 27.31 -0.54 8.53
N ASP A 98 26.10 -0.80 9.01
CA ASP A 98 25.26 -1.87 8.47
C ASP A 98 24.43 -1.45 7.26
N ILE A 99 24.01 -0.21 7.22
CA ILE A 99 23.20 0.33 6.14
C ILE A 99 24.11 1.11 5.22
N GLY A 100 24.16 0.73 3.94
CA GLY A 100 24.85 1.51 2.92
C GLY A 100 24.33 2.95 2.91
N PRO A 101 25.17 3.93 2.55
CA PRO A 101 24.80 5.33 2.63
C PRO A 101 23.57 5.59 1.75
N LEU A 102 22.47 5.98 2.38
CA LEU A 102 21.38 6.68 1.76
C LEU A 102 21.68 8.15 1.97
N ALA A 103 22.30 8.80 0.97
CA ALA A 103 22.90 10.11 1.12
C ALA A 103 21.97 11.18 1.70
N ASP A 104 20.67 11.09 1.41
CA ASP A 104 19.68 12.09 1.82
C ASP A 104 18.88 11.72 3.09
N PHE A 105 19.02 10.47 3.57
CA PHE A 105 18.31 9.95 4.75
C PHE A 105 19.28 9.39 5.79
N ALA A 106 20.55 9.70 5.65
CA ALA A 106 21.66 8.90 6.12
C ALA A 106 21.80 8.77 7.63
N ASP A 107 21.32 9.70 8.42
CA ASP A 107 21.84 9.82 9.77
C ASP A 107 20.88 9.33 10.86
N TRP A 108 19.61 9.29 10.61
CA TRP A 108 18.64 9.12 11.67
C TRP A 108 18.42 7.70 12.22
N PRO A 109 18.46 6.58 11.45
CA PRO A 109 18.36 5.27 12.10
C PRO A 109 19.66 4.77 12.69
N ARG A 110 20.80 5.37 12.33
CA ARG A 110 22.12 4.93 12.76
C ARG A 110 22.50 5.40 14.15
N THR A 111 21.96 6.52 14.58
CA THR A 111 22.26 7.10 15.88
C THR A 111 21.45 6.47 17.00
N HIS A 112 20.20 6.11 16.71
CA HIS A 112 19.25 5.63 17.70
C HIS A 112 18.45 4.39 17.26
N PRO A 113 19.10 3.31 16.78
CA PRO A 113 18.37 2.08 16.51
C PRO A 113 17.85 1.46 17.80
N PHE A 114 16.87 0.58 17.71
CA PHE A 114 16.44 -0.23 18.84
C PHE A 114 17.33 -1.45 19.05
N ARG A 115 17.97 -1.92 18.00
CA ARG A 115 18.78 -3.14 18.01
C ARG A 115 20.01 -2.96 17.12
N TRP A 116 21.19 -3.00 17.75
CA TRP A 116 22.48 -2.89 17.05
C TRP A 116 22.83 -4.16 16.26
N ALA A 117 22.61 -5.32 16.88
CA ALA A 117 22.87 -6.63 16.33
C ALA A 117 22.01 -7.69 17.05
N PRO A 118 21.94 -8.94 16.57
CA PRO A 118 21.29 -10.03 17.30
C PRO A 118 21.79 -10.10 18.75
N GLY A 119 20.86 -10.02 19.71
CA GLY A 119 21.18 -10.00 21.15
C GLY A 119 21.68 -8.67 21.70
N GLN A 120 21.92 -7.65 20.87
CA GLN A 120 22.45 -6.36 21.29
C GLN A 120 21.40 -5.25 21.14
N TRP A 121 20.76 -4.89 22.25
CA TRP A 121 19.71 -3.90 22.31
C TRP A 121 20.24 -2.53 22.70
N ASN A 122 19.65 -1.49 22.12
CA ASN A 122 19.91 -0.11 22.50
C ASN A 122 18.89 0.35 23.54
N GLU A 123 19.22 0.17 24.82
CA GLU A 123 18.33 0.53 25.93
C GLU A 123 17.96 2.02 25.94
N GLU A 124 18.83 2.88 25.44
CA GLU A 124 18.58 4.32 25.33
C GLU A 124 17.36 4.62 24.43
N SER A 125 17.21 3.92 23.30
CA SER A 125 16.05 4.06 22.42
C SER A 125 14.77 3.53 23.08
N PHE A 126 14.86 2.47 23.86
CA PHE A 126 13.71 1.98 24.65
C PHE A 126 13.32 2.96 25.76
N VAL A 127 14.28 3.55 26.47
CA VAL A 127 14.01 4.59 27.49
C VAL A 127 13.40 5.84 26.83
N HIS A 128 13.82 6.18 25.60
CA HIS A 128 13.17 7.25 24.87
C HIS A 128 11.72 6.91 24.50
N LEU A 129 11.44 5.68 24.04
CA LEU A 129 10.08 5.21 23.79
C LEU A 129 9.22 5.24 25.07
N ASP A 130 9.78 4.92 26.24
CA ASP A 130 9.10 5.08 27.52
C ASP A 130 8.63 6.53 27.74
N ARG A 131 9.50 7.50 27.44
CA ARG A 131 9.16 8.94 27.53
C ARG A 131 8.11 9.34 26.50
N VAL A 132 8.17 8.80 25.28
CA VAL A 132 7.16 9.01 24.23
C VAL A 132 5.79 8.57 24.71
N LEU A 133 5.67 7.38 25.29
CA LEU A 133 4.39 6.89 25.83
C LEU A 133 3.90 7.74 27.02
N ALA A 134 4.80 8.09 27.92
CA ALA A 134 4.46 8.95 29.06
C ALA A 134 3.98 10.35 28.60
N GLU A 135 4.58 10.91 27.56
CA GLU A 135 4.17 12.20 27.01
C GLU A 135 2.86 12.11 26.24
N ALA A 136 2.62 11.02 25.50
CA ALA A 136 1.33 10.75 24.87
C ALA A 136 0.20 10.69 25.92
N GLN A 137 0.44 9.98 27.02
CA GLN A 137 -0.50 9.90 28.14
C GLN A 137 -0.83 11.30 28.73
N ARG A 138 0.20 12.14 28.96
CA ARG A 138 0.00 13.52 29.47
C ARG A 138 -0.84 14.37 28.54
N ASN A 139 -0.76 14.14 27.24
CA ASN A 139 -1.49 14.87 26.21
C ASN A 139 -2.82 14.19 25.82
N ASN A 140 -3.24 13.14 26.53
CA ASN A 140 -4.44 12.35 26.23
C ASN A 140 -4.47 11.82 24.78
N LEU A 141 -3.31 11.42 24.26
CA LEU A 141 -3.12 10.80 22.96
C LEU A 141 -2.97 9.29 23.13
N ARG A 142 -3.45 8.54 22.16
CA ARG A 142 -3.12 7.12 22.03
C ARG A 142 -2.00 6.93 21.01
N VAL A 143 -1.25 5.85 21.14
CA VAL A 143 -0.09 5.57 20.31
C VAL A 143 -0.28 4.24 19.57
N GLN A 144 -0.27 4.27 18.24
CA GLN A 144 -0.08 3.08 17.43
C GLN A 144 1.42 2.84 17.27
N LEU A 145 1.90 1.67 17.64
CA LEU A 145 3.32 1.30 17.57
C LEU A 145 3.58 0.37 16.40
N CYS A 146 4.38 0.83 15.43
CA CYS A 146 4.87 0.01 14.33
C CYS A 146 6.15 -0.74 14.75
N LEU A 147 6.31 -2.03 14.39
CA LEU A 147 7.29 -2.93 14.98
C LEU A 147 8.44 -3.33 14.04
N THR A 148 8.35 -3.04 12.75
CA THR A 148 9.46 -3.08 11.79
C THR A 148 9.03 -2.41 10.48
N ASN A 149 9.95 -2.32 9.51
CA ASN A 149 9.72 -1.67 8.23
C ASN A 149 10.04 -2.62 7.06
N TRP A 150 9.23 -2.55 6.02
CA TRP A 150 9.59 -3.21 4.77
C TRP A 150 10.80 -2.53 4.13
N TRP A 151 10.84 -1.20 4.17
CA TRP A 151 11.86 -0.39 3.54
C TRP A 151 13.18 -0.39 4.31
N ARG A 152 14.28 -0.19 3.61
CA ARG A 152 15.62 -0.29 4.18
C ARG A 152 16.13 0.97 4.89
N ASP A 153 15.40 2.07 4.79
CA ASP A 153 15.79 3.37 5.38
C ASP A 153 16.03 3.32 6.89
N THR A 154 15.37 2.40 7.58
CA THR A 154 15.53 2.17 9.03
C THR A 154 16.17 0.83 9.37
N GLY A 155 16.82 0.17 8.41
CA GLY A 155 17.29 -1.21 8.52
C GLY A 155 16.23 -2.19 8.02
N GLY A 156 15.14 -2.34 8.74
CA GLY A 156 13.96 -3.10 8.35
C GLY A 156 14.26 -4.53 7.90
N VAL A 157 13.44 -5.01 6.96
CA VAL A 157 13.57 -6.35 6.38
C VAL A 157 14.99 -6.65 5.90
N THR A 158 15.64 -5.67 5.27
CA THR A 158 17.01 -5.83 4.75
C THR A 158 17.99 -6.18 5.85
N GLN A 159 17.91 -5.52 7.00
CA GLN A 159 18.84 -5.76 8.11
C GLN A 159 18.58 -7.11 8.79
N TYR A 160 17.32 -7.52 8.95
CA TYR A 160 17.01 -8.88 9.43
C TYR A 160 17.60 -9.96 8.53
N LEU A 161 17.53 -9.76 7.22
CA LEU A 161 18.10 -10.69 6.25
C LEU A 161 19.63 -10.73 6.30
N ARG A 162 20.29 -9.58 6.47
CA ARG A 162 21.74 -9.51 6.69
C ARG A 162 22.15 -10.28 7.95
N TRP A 163 21.43 -10.13 9.04
CA TRP A 163 21.67 -10.90 10.27
C TRP A 163 21.44 -12.41 10.10
N ALA A 164 20.64 -12.78 9.12
CA ALA A 164 20.45 -14.19 8.73
C ALA A 164 21.49 -14.69 7.69
N GLY A 165 22.52 -13.87 7.37
CA GLY A 165 23.55 -14.21 6.39
C GLY A 165 23.16 -13.97 4.92
N ILE A 166 22.07 -13.24 4.67
CA ILE A 166 21.57 -12.92 3.33
C ILE A 166 21.89 -11.44 3.04
N ASN A 167 23.03 -11.18 2.41
CA ASN A 167 23.60 -9.84 2.28
C ASN A 167 23.15 -9.05 1.04
N ASP A 168 22.53 -9.68 0.06
CA ASP A 168 22.11 -9.09 -1.21
C ASP A 168 20.62 -8.70 -1.24
N ALA A 169 20.00 -8.52 -0.08
CA ALA A 169 18.60 -8.13 0.03
C ALA A 169 18.36 -6.65 -0.28
N ALA A 170 19.37 -5.79 -0.14
CA ALA A 170 19.25 -4.39 -0.48
C ALA A 170 19.36 -4.18 -2.00
N ASP A 171 18.40 -3.48 -2.59
CA ASP A 171 18.52 -2.96 -3.95
C ASP A 171 19.09 -1.55 -3.88
N THR A 172 20.42 -1.44 -4.08
CA THR A 172 21.12 -0.15 -3.98
C THR A 172 20.83 0.81 -5.14
N ARG A 173 20.15 0.32 -6.18
CA ARG A 173 19.71 1.15 -7.33
C ARG A 173 18.57 2.10 -6.96
N PHE A 174 17.86 1.81 -5.87
CA PHE A 174 16.78 2.65 -5.36
C PHE A 174 17.08 3.05 -3.90
N PRO A 175 16.87 4.31 -3.52
CA PRO A 175 17.15 4.78 -2.15
C PRO A 175 16.53 3.94 -1.06
N PHE A 176 15.26 3.54 -1.22
CA PHE A 176 14.54 2.68 -0.27
C PHE A 176 14.40 1.23 -0.75
N GLY A 177 14.98 0.92 -1.93
CA GLY A 177 14.75 -0.33 -2.62
C GLY A 177 15.30 -1.53 -1.89
N ILE A 178 14.60 -2.63 -2.05
CA ILE A 178 15.04 -3.95 -1.63
C ILE A 178 14.88 -4.90 -2.82
N ASN A 179 15.72 -5.93 -2.88
CA ASN A 179 15.55 -6.98 -3.86
C ASN A 179 14.29 -7.79 -3.51
N PRO A 180 13.23 -7.80 -4.34
CA PRO A 180 11.96 -8.40 -3.97
C PRO A 180 12.07 -9.90 -3.67
N GLU A 181 12.84 -10.65 -4.46
CA GLU A 181 13.02 -12.10 -4.25
C GLU A 181 13.71 -12.41 -2.93
N ARG A 182 14.74 -11.62 -2.58
CA ARG A 182 15.44 -11.76 -1.31
C ARG A 182 14.60 -11.31 -0.13
N ALA A 183 13.83 -10.23 -0.31
CA ALA A 183 12.96 -9.69 0.72
C ALA A 183 11.88 -10.70 1.16
N MET A 184 11.38 -11.53 0.24
CA MET A 184 10.43 -12.60 0.58
C MET A 184 10.98 -13.61 1.61
N LEU A 185 12.30 -13.79 1.67
CA LEU A 185 12.92 -14.66 2.66
C LEU A 185 12.74 -14.15 4.11
N PHE A 186 12.43 -12.86 4.30
CA PHE A 186 12.09 -12.35 5.62
C PHE A 186 10.90 -13.10 6.24
N TYR A 187 9.90 -13.44 5.44
CA TYR A 187 8.70 -14.14 5.91
C TYR A 187 8.94 -15.62 6.18
N THR A 188 9.91 -16.24 5.50
CA THR A 188 10.08 -17.72 5.51
C THR A 188 11.34 -18.20 6.20
N ASN A 189 12.38 -17.38 6.30
CA ASN A 189 13.63 -17.76 6.95
C ASN A 189 13.47 -17.85 8.48
N GLU A 190 13.90 -18.96 9.08
CA GLU A 190 13.73 -19.23 10.49
C GLU A 190 14.46 -18.20 11.38
N THR A 191 15.67 -17.80 10.98
CA THR A 191 16.46 -16.79 11.73
C THR A 191 15.77 -15.44 11.76
N THR A 192 15.25 -14.95 10.62
CA THR A 192 14.54 -13.67 10.59
C THR A 192 13.27 -13.71 11.43
N ARG A 193 12.50 -14.81 11.35
CA ARG A 193 11.29 -15.01 12.15
C ARG A 193 11.60 -15.06 13.65
N ARG A 194 12.66 -15.76 14.05
CA ARG A 194 13.11 -15.80 15.44
C ARG A 194 13.55 -14.43 15.93
N LEU A 195 14.39 -13.73 15.16
CA LEU A 195 14.88 -12.39 15.51
C LEU A 195 13.73 -11.37 15.62
N TYR A 196 12.71 -11.49 14.78
CA TYR A 196 11.54 -10.64 14.87
C TYR A 196 10.69 -10.97 16.12
N ARG A 197 10.48 -12.24 16.46
CA ARG A 197 9.80 -12.62 17.72
C ARG A 197 10.53 -12.09 18.96
N GLU A 198 11.87 -12.13 18.96
CA GLU A 198 12.68 -11.50 20.04
C GLU A 198 12.40 -10.00 20.16
N HIS A 199 12.22 -9.30 19.04
CA HIS A 199 11.85 -7.88 19.05
C HIS A 199 10.45 -7.67 19.62
N LEU A 200 9.45 -8.46 19.18
CA LEU A 200 8.09 -8.41 19.72
C LEU A 200 8.09 -8.60 21.24
N GLU A 201 8.79 -9.62 21.72
CA GLU A 201 8.88 -9.90 23.15
C GLU A 201 9.53 -8.75 23.92
N LYS A 202 10.65 -8.23 23.43
CA LYS A 202 11.39 -7.12 24.06
C LYS A 202 10.55 -5.85 24.19
N VAL A 203 9.76 -5.51 23.16
CA VAL A 203 8.89 -4.33 23.17
C VAL A 203 7.67 -4.56 24.06
N VAL A 204 6.92 -5.63 23.79
CA VAL A 204 5.58 -5.83 24.37
C VAL A 204 5.62 -6.11 25.87
N THR A 205 6.66 -6.85 26.34
CA THR A 205 6.80 -7.18 27.75
C THR A 205 7.56 -6.10 28.55
N ARG A 206 7.94 -5.00 27.88
CA ARG A 206 8.67 -3.92 28.53
C ARG A 206 7.85 -3.27 29.64
N ARG A 207 8.53 -2.97 30.75
CA ARG A 207 8.02 -2.07 31.78
C ARG A 207 8.54 -0.66 31.50
N ASN A 208 7.63 0.28 31.30
CA ASN A 208 7.95 1.68 31.11
C ASN A 208 8.70 2.22 32.32
N THR A 209 9.89 2.76 32.11
CA THR A 209 10.76 3.27 33.19
C THR A 209 10.26 4.61 33.77
N VAL A 210 9.35 5.29 33.07
CA VAL A 210 8.77 6.57 33.51
C VAL A 210 7.46 6.37 34.26
N THR A 211 6.54 5.54 33.70
CA THR A 211 5.21 5.32 34.28
C THR A 211 5.13 4.11 35.19
N GLY A 212 6.07 3.19 35.10
CA GLY A 212 6.06 1.92 35.81
C GLY A 212 5.07 0.88 35.27
N VAL A 213 4.30 1.20 34.23
CA VAL A 213 3.29 0.30 33.65
C VAL A 213 3.96 -0.63 32.62
N LEU A 214 3.54 -1.90 32.54
CA LEU A 214 3.94 -2.77 31.42
C LEU A 214 3.27 -2.27 30.13
N TYR A 215 3.96 -2.30 29.00
CA TYR A 215 3.39 -1.83 27.73
C TYR A 215 2.10 -2.58 27.38
N ARG A 216 2.03 -3.89 27.57
CA ARG A 216 0.81 -4.68 27.36
C ARG A 216 -0.37 -4.32 28.28
N ASP A 217 -0.11 -3.56 29.34
CA ASP A 217 -1.11 -3.12 30.33
C ASP A 217 -1.37 -1.61 30.23
N ASP A 218 -0.75 -0.90 29.28
CA ASP A 218 -0.84 0.55 29.12
C ASP A 218 -1.91 0.93 28.09
N PRO A 219 -3.09 1.41 28.51
CA PRO A 219 -4.15 1.80 27.57
C PRO A 219 -3.79 3.02 26.70
N THR A 220 -2.67 3.68 26.94
CA THR A 220 -2.13 4.71 26.04
C THR A 220 -1.79 4.12 24.67
N ILE A 221 -1.39 2.85 24.62
CA ILE A 221 -1.17 2.14 23.38
C ILE A 221 -2.52 1.79 22.75
N LEU A 222 -2.73 2.22 21.50
CA LEU A 222 -3.88 1.82 20.69
C LEU A 222 -3.75 0.36 20.24
N GLY A 223 -2.57 0.03 19.75
CA GLY A 223 -2.30 -1.28 19.18
C GLY A 223 -0.93 -1.38 18.53
N TRP A 224 -0.67 -2.56 18.03
CA TRP A 224 0.57 -3.00 17.41
C TRP A 224 0.38 -3.12 15.90
N GLU A 225 1.31 -2.59 15.17
CA GLU A 225 1.41 -2.77 13.74
C GLU A 225 2.60 -3.66 13.41
N LEU A 226 2.36 -4.79 12.74
CA LEU A 226 3.39 -5.81 12.56
C LEU A 226 4.55 -5.34 11.69
N ILE A 227 4.26 -4.64 10.60
CA ILE A 227 5.29 -4.16 9.67
C ILE A 227 4.76 -2.99 8.84
N ASN A 228 5.53 -1.90 8.77
CA ASN A 228 5.20 -0.84 7.83
C ASN A 228 5.31 -1.35 6.39
N GLU A 229 4.19 -1.29 5.67
CA GLU A 229 4.08 -1.55 4.23
C GLU A 229 4.66 -2.88 3.72
N GLY A 230 4.49 -3.95 4.49
CA GLY A 230 4.96 -5.28 4.12
C GLY A 230 4.43 -5.75 2.77
N GLN A 231 5.32 -5.92 1.79
CA GLN A 231 4.96 -6.27 0.42
C GLN A 231 5.15 -7.75 0.10
N VAL A 232 4.68 -8.17 -1.07
CA VAL A 232 4.87 -9.52 -1.59
C VAL A 232 5.09 -9.48 -3.10
N ILE A 233 5.76 -10.50 -3.59
CA ILE A 233 5.79 -10.82 -5.02
C ILE A 233 4.47 -11.52 -5.38
N THR A 234 3.92 -11.17 -6.52
CA THR A 234 2.70 -11.79 -7.05
C THR A 234 2.80 -13.32 -7.03
N GLY A 235 1.77 -13.96 -6.50
CA GLY A 235 1.70 -15.41 -6.34
C GLY A 235 2.32 -15.97 -5.05
N ARG A 236 3.12 -15.19 -4.32
CA ARG A 236 3.76 -15.63 -3.06
C ARG A 236 3.11 -15.04 -1.80
N TRP A 237 1.94 -14.44 -1.90
CA TRP A 237 1.21 -13.81 -0.80
C TRP A 237 0.94 -14.73 0.40
N HIS A 238 0.84 -16.03 0.17
CA HIS A 238 0.62 -17.02 1.22
C HIS A 238 1.78 -17.08 2.22
N GLU A 239 3.00 -16.73 1.82
CA GLU A 239 4.17 -16.67 2.70
C GLU A 239 4.04 -15.50 3.70
N ARG A 240 3.69 -14.30 3.21
CA ARG A 240 3.39 -13.15 4.09
C ARG A 240 2.20 -13.45 5.00
N ARG A 241 1.14 -14.03 4.46
CA ARG A 241 -0.03 -14.37 5.25
C ARG A 241 0.29 -15.38 6.37
N ALA A 242 1.12 -16.38 6.09
CA ALA A 242 1.57 -17.35 7.11
C ALA A 242 2.38 -16.64 8.20
N TRP A 243 3.25 -15.72 7.82
CA TRP A 243 4.03 -14.90 8.74
C TRP A 243 3.13 -14.00 9.59
N PHE A 244 2.15 -13.32 9.00
CA PHE A 244 1.16 -12.54 9.76
C PHE A 244 0.39 -13.40 10.76
N ALA A 245 -0.02 -14.61 10.36
CA ALA A 245 -0.74 -15.53 11.24
C ALA A 245 0.14 -15.96 12.43
N GLU A 246 1.40 -16.27 12.19
CA GLU A 246 2.35 -16.66 13.23
C GLU A 246 2.65 -15.49 14.17
N MET A 247 3.07 -14.33 13.61
CA MET A 247 3.52 -13.20 14.41
C MET A 247 2.39 -12.54 15.19
N SER A 248 1.21 -12.42 14.60
CA SER A 248 0.04 -11.89 15.34
C SER A 248 -0.45 -12.85 16.42
N SER A 249 -0.38 -14.18 16.20
CA SER A 249 -0.71 -15.15 17.23
C SER A 249 0.28 -15.12 18.39
N TYR A 250 1.57 -15.01 18.07
CA TYR A 250 2.62 -14.85 19.07
C TYR A 250 2.42 -13.56 19.87
N LEU A 251 2.17 -12.43 19.17
CA LEU A 251 1.91 -11.15 19.80
C LEU A 251 0.68 -11.20 20.73
N LYS A 252 -0.43 -11.82 20.30
CA LYS A 252 -1.62 -12.02 21.15
C LYS A 252 -1.35 -12.92 22.37
N SER A 253 -0.38 -13.81 22.30
CA SER A 253 0.02 -14.62 23.47
C SER A 253 0.80 -13.79 24.51
N LEU A 254 1.50 -12.75 24.08
CA LEU A 254 2.21 -11.80 24.94
C LEU A 254 1.29 -10.70 25.49
N ASP A 255 0.35 -10.26 24.64
CA ASP A 255 -0.55 -9.13 24.90
C ASP A 255 -1.95 -9.41 24.34
N PRO A 256 -2.89 -9.84 25.19
CA PRO A 256 -4.28 -10.05 24.78
C PRO A 256 -5.11 -8.75 24.72
N ASN A 257 -4.59 -7.62 25.19
CA ASN A 257 -5.35 -6.40 25.42
C ASN A 257 -5.40 -5.48 24.20
N HIS A 258 -4.26 -5.34 23.51
CA HIS A 258 -4.15 -4.35 22.43
C HIS A 258 -4.54 -4.91 21.07
N LEU A 259 -4.93 -3.98 20.20
CA LEU A 259 -5.30 -4.28 18.82
C LEU A 259 -4.05 -4.59 17.98
N ILE A 260 -4.24 -5.38 16.93
CA ILE A 260 -3.18 -5.71 15.97
C ILE A 260 -3.65 -5.41 14.55
N THR A 261 -2.78 -4.76 13.76
CA THR A 261 -2.93 -4.58 12.31
C THR A 261 -1.69 -5.08 11.57
N PRO A 262 -1.82 -5.50 10.31
CA PRO A 262 -0.66 -5.93 9.52
C PRO A 262 0.32 -4.79 9.17
N GLY A 263 -0.17 -3.56 8.97
CA GLY A 263 0.60 -2.43 8.43
C GLY A 263 0.61 -2.42 6.90
N ALA A 264 -0.52 -2.73 6.29
CA ALA A 264 -0.61 -2.87 4.85
C ALA A 264 -0.78 -1.50 4.16
N TRP A 265 0.01 -1.25 3.12
CA TRP A 265 -0.20 -0.06 2.30
C TRP A 265 -1.49 -0.10 1.46
N GLY A 266 -2.09 -1.28 1.24
CA GLY A 266 -3.35 -1.44 0.54
C GLY A 266 -3.27 -2.41 -0.63
N TYR A 267 -4.01 -2.11 -1.70
CA TYR A 267 -4.08 -2.93 -2.90
C TYR A 267 -4.45 -2.09 -4.13
N ARG A 268 -3.99 -2.51 -5.31
CA ARG A 268 -4.27 -1.87 -6.61
C ARG A 268 -5.16 -2.71 -7.50
N THR A 269 -4.98 -4.01 -7.46
CA THR A 269 -5.61 -4.97 -8.37
C THR A 269 -6.61 -5.87 -7.65
N ALA A 270 -7.45 -6.57 -8.39
CA ALA A 270 -8.37 -7.55 -7.82
C ALA A 270 -7.63 -8.73 -7.16
N VAL A 271 -6.41 -9.06 -7.62
CA VAL A 271 -5.56 -10.09 -7.01
C VAL A 271 -5.07 -9.59 -5.67
N GLU A 272 -4.42 -8.43 -5.63
CA GLU A 272 -3.93 -7.82 -4.38
C GLU A 272 -5.05 -7.60 -3.36
N ARG A 273 -6.27 -7.24 -3.83
CA ARG A 273 -7.45 -7.15 -2.94
C ARG A 273 -7.77 -8.48 -2.26
N ARG A 274 -7.75 -9.58 -3.01
CA ARG A 274 -7.99 -10.92 -2.42
C ARG A 274 -6.92 -11.26 -1.39
N GLU A 275 -5.67 -10.92 -1.66
CA GLU A 275 -4.54 -11.10 -0.75
C GLU A 275 -4.71 -10.24 0.50
N TRP A 276 -4.99 -8.96 0.35
CA TRP A 276 -5.25 -8.03 1.44
C TRP A 276 -6.42 -8.49 2.32
N LEU A 277 -7.53 -8.92 1.70
CA LEU A 277 -8.67 -9.48 2.42
C LEU A 277 -8.29 -10.77 3.17
N ALA A 278 -7.45 -11.62 2.58
CA ALA A 278 -7.02 -12.85 3.22
C ALA A 278 -6.12 -12.59 4.43
N ASP A 279 -5.23 -11.60 4.36
CA ASP A 279 -4.38 -11.17 5.47
C ASP A 279 -5.23 -10.60 6.62
N HIS A 280 -6.13 -9.69 6.30
CA HIS A 280 -6.99 -9.06 7.30
C HIS A 280 -8.11 -9.97 7.85
N ARG A 281 -8.40 -11.11 7.21
CA ARG A 281 -9.35 -12.11 7.70
C ARG A 281 -8.80 -12.94 8.87
N LEU A 282 -7.50 -12.89 9.14
CA LEU A 282 -6.91 -13.57 10.29
C LEU A 282 -7.61 -13.12 11.59
N LYS A 283 -7.93 -14.07 12.47
CA LYS A 283 -8.66 -13.78 13.72
C LYS A 283 -7.86 -12.93 14.70
N THR A 284 -6.55 -12.98 14.60
CA THR A 284 -5.60 -12.22 15.41
C THR A 284 -5.31 -10.83 14.90
N ILE A 285 -5.81 -10.48 13.73
CA ILE A 285 -5.79 -9.12 13.18
C ILE A 285 -7.13 -8.45 13.52
N ASP A 286 -7.09 -7.31 14.16
CA ASP A 286 -8.27 -6.67 14.72
C ASP A 286 -8.88 -5.60 13.80
N TYR A 287 -8.08 -4.91 13.01
CA TYR A 287 -8.54 -3.86 12.09
C TYR A 287 -7.74 -3.84 10.79
N CYS A 288 -8.32 -3.18 9.80
CA CYS A 288 -7.75 -3.03 8.48
C CYS A 288 -7.08 -1.66 8.34
N ASP A 289 -5.96 -1.63 7.65
CA ASP A 289 -5.22 -0.41 7.34
C ASP A 289 -4.88 -0.31 5.86
N VAL A 290 -4.73 0.94 5.42
CA VAL A 290 -4.31 1.30 4.06
C VAL A 290 -3.54 2.62 4.10
N HIS A 291 -2.67 2.83 3.13
CA HIS A 291 -1.96 4.08 2.89
C HIS A 291 -2.37 4.68 1.53
N ASN A 292 -2.28 5.99 1.37
CA ASN A 292 -2.56 6.64 0.09
C ASN A 292 -1.79 7.95 -0.07
N TYR A 293 -0.96 7.99 -1.11
CA TYR A 293 -0.24 9.18 -1.53
C TYR A 293 -0.57 9.50 -2.98
N PRO A 294 -1.48 10.43 -3.27
CA PRO A 294 -1.75 10.87 -4.63
C PRO A 294 -0.46 11.32 -5.31
N ARG A 295 -0.16 10.77 -6.49
CA ARG A 295 1.03 11.04 -7.30
C ARG A 295 2.31 10.27 -6.93
N GLU A 296 2.72 10.16 -5.65
CA GLU A 296 4.15 9.92 -5.35
C GLU A 296 4.56 8.44 -5.45
N ASP A 297 3.63 7.51 -5.24
CA ASP A 297 4.00 6.10 -5.10
C ASP A 297 3.77 5.26 -6.36
N GLY A 298 3.24 5.85 -7.44
CA GLY A 298 2.72 5.04 -8.54
C GLY A 298 1.57 4.09 -8.12
N ASN A 299 1.25 4.08 -6.84
CA ASN A 299 0.32 3.17 -6.18
C ASN A 299 -1.07 3.74 -6.03
N SER A 300 -1.19 5.05 -6.06
CA SER A 300 -2.45 5.72 -5.95
C SER A 300 -2.85 6.27 -7.31
N PHE A 301 -3.83 5.66 -7.88
CA PHE A 301 -4.53 6.19 -9.06
C PHE A 301 -5.48 7.33 -8.66
N VAL A 302 -5.20 7.99 -7.54
CA VAL A 302 -6.00 9.07 -7.00
C VAL A 302 -5.49 10.40 -7.57
N GLU A 303 -6.15 10.89 -8.61
CA GLU A 303 -5.75 12.14 -9.27
C GLU A 303 -6.66 13.33 -8.91
N ASN A 304 -7.78 13.07 -8.28
CA ASN A 304 -8.77 14.09 -7.94
C ASN A 304 -9.65 13.63 -6.77
N PRO A 305 -10.43 14.52 -6.17
CA PRO A 305 -11.30 14.20 -5.03
C PRO A 305 -12.33 13.10 -5.28
N GLN A 306 -12.82 12.95 -6.50
CA GLN A 306 -13.76 11.87 -6.82
C GLN A 306 -13.05 10.51 -6.77
N ALA A 307 -11.88 10.39 -7.39
CA ALA A 307 -11.07 9.19 -7.36
C ALA A 307 -10.66 8.83 -5.92
N LEU A 308 -10.37 9.84 -5.08
CA LEU A 308 -10.11 9.63 -3.66
C LEU A 308 -11.32 9.06 -2.93
N ARG A 309 -12.51 9.60 -3.17
CA ARG A 309 -13.74 9.06 -2.57
C ARG A 309 -13.99 7.61 -2.97
N GLU A 310 -13.85 7.30 -4.25
CA GLU A 310 -14.00 5.93 -4.77
C GLU A 310 -12.94 4.98 -4.17
N PHE A 311 -11.71 5.45 -4.02
CA PHE A 311 -10.63 4.71 -3.37
C PHE A 311 -10.99 4.36 -1.92
N ILE A 312 -11.40 5.33 -1.13
CA ILE A 312 -11.73 5.12 0.28
C ILE A 312 -12.99 4.24 0.42
N ASP A 313 -14.03 4.48 -0.37
CA ASP A 313 -15.26 3.67 -0.34
C ASP A 313 -15.01 2.20 -0.62
N ASN A 314 -14.16 1.91 -1.60
CA ASN A 314 -13.79 0.54 -1.93
C ASN A 314 -13.06 -0.16 -0.78
N ARG A 315 -12.13 0.53 -0.09
CA ARG A 315 -11.37 -0.02 1.05
C ARG A 315 -12.27 -0.17 2.27
N ALA A 316 -13.15 0.79 2.50
CA ALA A 316 -14.14 0.72 3.58
C ALA A 316 -15.10 -0.47 3.38
N ALA A 317 -15.67 -0.62 2.18
CA ALA A 317 -16.51 -1.76 1.86
C ALA A 317 -15.79 -3.11 2.05
N ALA A 318 -14.50 -3.19 1.65
CA ALA A 318 -13.69 -4.38 1.83
C ALA A 318 -13.46 -4.70 3.33
N ALA A 319 -13.08 -3.71 4.13
CA ALA A 319 -12.88 -3.87 5.58
C ALA A 319 -14.19 -4.29 6.29
N PHE A 320 -15.29 -3.64 5.94
CA PHE A 320 -16.60 -3.91 6.56
C PHE A 320 -17.16 -5.28 6.15
N SER A 321 -16.79 -5.80 4.97
CA SER A 321 -17.11 -7.20 4.60
C SER A 321 -16.45 -8.22 5.53
N LEU A 322 -15.37 -7.83 6.23
CA LEU A 322 -14.71 -8.61 7.26
C LEU A 322 -15.24 -8.30 8.68
N SER A 323 -16.20 -7.40 8.82
CA SER A 323 -16.65 -6.86 10.11
C SER A 323 -15.50 -6.25 10.92
N LYS A 324 -14.60 -5.50 10.26
CA LYS A 324 -13.45 -4.85 10.89
C LYS A 324 -13.41 -3.36 10.62
N PRO A 325 -12.91 -2.55 11.58
CA PRO A 325 -12.66 -1.13 11.35
C PRO A 325 -11.65 -0.91 10.22
N LEU A 326 -11.78 0.21 9.49
CA LEU A 326 -10.78 0.70 8.55
C LEU A 326 -10.06 1.91 9.14
N VAL A 327 -8.74 1.93 9.04
CA VAL A 327 -7.89 3.10 9.30
C VAL A 327 -7.13 3.45 8.04
N LEU A 328 -7.14 4.71 7.64
CA LEU A 328 -6.16 5.26 6.70
C LEU A 328 -4.91 5.58 7.51
N GLY A 329 -3.93 4.66 7.50
CA GLY A 329 -2.74 4.69 8.36
C GLY A 329 -1.73 5.74 7.95
N GLU A 330 -1.67 6.02 6.65
CA GLU A 330 -0.88 7.12 6.09
C GLU A 330 -1.59 7.77 4.91
N PHE A 331 -1.48 9.08 4.84
CA PHE A 331 -1.73 9.85 3.62
C PHE A 331 -0.94 11.15 3.66
N GLY A 332 -0.61 11.68 2.50
CA GLY A 332 0.13 12.93 2.42
C GLY A 332 0.05 13.57 1.04
N ILE A 333 0.24 14.88 1.02
CA ILE A 333 0.43 15.71 -0.17
C ILE A 333 1.52 16.72 0.15
N GLY A 334 2.46 16.90 -0.75
CA GLY A 334 3.50 17.92 -0.62
C GLY A 334 2.93 19.35 -0.57
N PRO A 335 3.72 20.33 -0.15
CA PRO A 335 3.26 21.71 0.09
C PRO A 335 2.71 22.41 -1.15
N ASN A 336 3.11 21.97 -2.34
CA ASN A 336 2.62 22.53 -3.60
C ASN A 336 1.26 22.00 -4.04
N GLY A 337 0.67 21.06 -3.27
CA GLY A 337 -0.54 20.37 -3.69
C GLY A 337 -0.30 19.41 -4.86
N TYR A 338 -1.38 18.97 -5.49
CA TYR A 338 -1.31 18.08 -6.64
C TYR A 338 -2.49 18.32 -7.59
N ASN A 339 -2.23 18.24 -8.88
CA ASN A 339 -3.23 18.35 -9.96
C ASN A 339 -4.10 19.62 -9.85
N GLY A 340 -3.49 20.76 -9.54
CA GLY A 340 -4.17 22.05 -9.39
C GLY A 340 -4.97 22.22 -8.09
N ILE A 341 -4.93 21.24 -7.20
CA ILE A 341 -5.62 21.26 -5.90
C ILE A 341 -4.57 21.51 -4.82
N SER A 342 -4.84 22.47 -3.95
CA SER A 342 -3.92 22.83 -2.86
C SER A 342 -3.75 21.70 -1.83
N GLN A 343 -2.62 21.70 -1.11
CA GLN A 343 -2.39 20.78 0.02
C GLN A 343 -3.55 20.83 1.03
N ARG A 344 -4.01 22.04 1.39
CA ARG A 344 -5.15 22.24 2.29
C ARG A 344 -6.42 21.55 1.79
N ASP A 345 -6.74 21.74 0.50
CA ASP A 345 -7.98 21.20 -0.05
C ASP A 345 -7.91 19.68 -0.19
N TRP A 346 -6.74 19.11 -0.48
CA TRP A 346 -6.52 17.66 -0.41
C TRP A 346 -6.73 17.11 1.00
N PHE A 347 -6.19 17.76 2.03
CA PHE A 347 -6.39 17.35 3.44
C PHE A 347 -7.87 17.35 3.80
N ARG A 348 -8.62 18.39 3.41
CA ARG A 348 -10.07 18.45 3.61
C ARG A 348 -10.78 17.27 2.93
N GLU A 349 -10.43 16.95 1.68
CA GLU A 349 -11.04 15.84 0.94
C GLU A 349 -10.68 14.47 1.55
N PHE A 350 -9.44 14.26 1.99
CA PHE A 350 -9.06 13.04 2.69
C PHE A 350 -9.91 12.81 3.93
N PHE A 351 -10.02 13.81 4.78
CA PHE A 351 -10.83 13.68 6.00
C PHE A 351 -12.32 13.51 5.69
N ALA A 352 -12.86 14.28 4.76
CA ALA A 352 -14.27 14.18 4.37
C ALA A 352 -14.61 12.80 3.79
N ALA A 353 -13.77 12.26 2.91
CA ALA A 353 -13.97 10.94 2.33
C ALA A 353 -13.96 9.83 3.40
N ASN A 354 -12.98 9.84 4.30
CA ASN A 354 -12.87 8.88 5.39
C ASN A 354 -14.03 9.00 6.39
N LEU A 355 -14.42 10.22 6.75
CA LEU A 355 -15.55 10.46 7.66
C LEU A 355 -16.85 9.92 7.05
N ARG A 356 -17.13 10.22 5.79
CA ARG A 356 -18.31 9.77 5.03
C ARG A 356 -18.34 8.25 4.89
N ALA A 357 -17.20 7.63 4.56
CA ALA A 357 -17.12 6.19 4.40
C ALA A 357 -17.21 5.41 5.72
N GLY A 358 -17.22 6.09 6.86
CA GLY A 358 -17.31 5.44 8.17
C GLY A 358 -15.99 4.87 8.67
N ALA A 359 -14.85 5.28 8.12
CA ALA A 359 -13.54 4.88 8.62
C ALA A 359 -13.37 5.24 10.10
N ALA A 360 -12.67 4.39 10.84
CA ALA A 360 -12.44 4.57 12.27
C ALA A 360 -11.37 5.64 12.56
N GLY A 361 -10.40 5.82 11.63
CA GLY A 361 -9.35 6.81 11.77
C GLY A 361 -8.71 7.21 10.45
N ALA A 362 -8.04 8.36 10.45
CA ALA A 362 -7.20 8.84 9.36
C ALA A 362 -5.98 9.56 9.92
N MET A 363 -4.79 9.12 9.55
CA MET A 363 -3.50 9.64 10.00
C MET A 363 -2.69 10.18 8.82
N PHE A 364 -2.25 11.41 8.90
CA PHE A 364 -1.42 11.98 7.84
C PHE A 364 0.07 11.73 8.08
N TRP A 365 0.83 11.68 7.03
CA TRP A 365 2.28 11.69 7.00
C TRP A 365 2.74 13.09 6.63
N ILE A 366 3.40 13.89 7.49
CA ILE A 366 3.91 13.58 8.82
C ILE A 366 3.91 14.86 9.68
N LEU A 367 3.55 14.78 10.95
CA LEU A 367 3.70 15.89 11.90
C LEU A 367 5.16 15.91 12.39
N THR A 368 5.85 17.02 12.16
CA THR A 368 7.29 17.16 12.43
C THR A 368 7.62 18.60 12.83
N PRO A 369 8.66 18.82 13.66
CA PRO A 369 9.14 20.18 13.93
C PRO A 369 9.80 20.85 12.71
N ASP A 370 10.22 20.07 11.71
CA ASP A 370 10.90 20.56 10.51
C ASP A 370 9.91 20.82 9.37
N PRO A 371 9.59 22.10 9.05
CA PRO A 371 8.64 22.45 8.01
C PRO A 371 9.16 22.20 6.58
N ASN A 372 10.46 21.91 6.42
CA ASN A 372 11.08 21.68 5.11
C ASN A 372 11.17 20.19 4.76
N ARG A 373 10.71 19.33 5.65
CA ARG A 373 10.74 17.89 5.45
C ARG A 373 9.59 17.44 4.54
N GLY A 374 9.82 17.33 3.24
CA GLY A 374 8.91 16.73 2.25
C GLY A 374 7.41 16.96 2.50
N PHE A 375 6.74 15.99 3.11
CA PHE A 375 5.34 16.08 3.55
C PHE A 375 5.16 16.69 4.95
N GLY A 376 6.22 17.27 5.52
CA GLY A 376 6.21 17.79 6.89
C GLY A 376 5.18 18.90 7.09
N ILE A 377 4.38 18.75 8.13
CA ILE A 377 3.41 19.72 8.59
C ILE A 377 3.75 20.09 10.03
N THR A 378 3.86 21.37 10.32
CA THR A 378 4.13 21.88 11.67
C THR A 378 3.19 23.00 12.07
N TYR A 379 2.77 22.98 13.34
CA TYR A 379 1.81 23.95 13.90
C TYR A 379 2.30 25.39 13.82
N THR A 380 3.60 25.61 13.93
CA THR A 380 4.20 26.95 14.02
C THR A 380 4.45 27.61 12.66
N SER A 381 4.41 26.86 11.57
CA SER A 381 4.60 27.41 10.24
C SER A 381 3.38 28.17 9.74
N PRO A 382 3.49 29.44 9.33
CA PRO A 382 2.39 30.17 8.70
C PRO A 382 1.87 29.47 7.43
N ARG A 383 2.74 28.77 6.70
CA ARG A 383 2.40 27.96 5.52
C ARG A 383 1.36 26.89 5.87
N ASP A 384 1.53 26.24 7.01
CA ASP A 384 0.77 25.06 7.39
C ASP A 384 -0.51 25.37 8.17
N GLN A 385 -0.70 26.63 8.61
CA GLN A 385 -1.89 27.05 9.37
C GLN A 385 -3.23 26.70 8.68
N PRO A 386 -3.37 26.86 7.34
CA PRO A 386 -4.60 26.45 6.65
C PRO A 386 -4.85 24.94 6.73
N VAL A 387 -3.79 24.12 6.70
CA VAL A 387 -3.89 22.66 6.85
C VAL A 387 -4.29 22.29 8.28
N PHE A 388 -3.70 22.94 9.28
CA PHE A 388 -4.07 22.74 10.69
C PHE A 388 -5.52 23.11 10.97
N ALA A 389 -6.08 24.10 10.29
CA ALA A 389 -7.49 24.44 10.40
C ALA A 389 -8.40 23.29 9.93
N GLU A 390 -8.04 22.64 8.80
CA GLU A 390 -8.76 21.47 8.30
C GLU A 390 -8.58 20.25 9.25
N ILE A 391 -7.38 20.04 9.80
CA ILE A 391 -7.12 18.98 10.77
C ILE A 391 -8.01 19.17 12.01
N LYS A 392 -8.06 20.38 12.59
CA LYS A 392 -8.91 20.70 13.76
C LYS A 392 -10.40 20.47 13.46
N HIS A 393 -10.85 20.92 12.29
CA HIS A 393 -12.23 20.73 11.86
C HIS A 393 -12.56 19.23 11.72
N ALA A 394 -11.69 18.48 11.07
CA ALA A 394 -11.86 17.04 10.90
C ALA A 394 -11.83 16.31 12.25
N ALA A 395 -10.89 16.61 13.13
CA ALA A 395 -10.78 15.98 14.45
C ALA A 395 -12.07 16.15 15.27
N LYS A 396 -12.64 17.36 15.28
CA LYS A 396 -13.93 17.64 15.91
C LYS A 396 -15.05 16.79 15.31
N ASN A 397 -15.10 16.65 13.98
CA ASN A 397 -16.15 15.89 13.31
C ASN A 397 -16.01 14.38 13.56
N PHE A 398 -14.78 13.84 13.52
CA PHE A 398 -14.54 12.43 13.82
C PHE A 398 -14.95 12.08 15.26
N ALA A 399 -14.66 12.95 16.22
CA ALA A 399 -15.04 12.75 17.62
C ALA A 399 -16.56 12.86 17.86
N ALA A 400 -17.25 13.76 17.14
CA ALA A 400 -18.66 14.06 17.36
C ALA A 400 -19.61 13.16 16.55
N LEU A 401 -19.24 12.79 15.34
CA LEU A 401 -20.13 12.09 14.42
C LEU A 401 -19.97 10.57 14.54
N ARG A 402 -21.03 9.91 14.92
CA ARG A 402 -21.07 8.44 14.97
C ARG A 402 -21.31 7.88 13.57
N ALA A 403 -20.56 6.84 13.21
CA ALA A 403 -20.79 6.09 11.99
C ALA A 403 -21.82 4.99 12.22
N ALA A 404 -22.69 4.73 11.25
CA ALA A 404 -23.50 3.52 11.22
C ALA A 404 -22.60 2.28 11.07
N ASP A 405 -23.07 1.07 11.37
CA ASP A 405 -22.29 -0.16 11.35
C ASP A 405 -23.03 -1.29 10.62
N PRO A 406 -22.72 -1.56 9.36
CA PRO A 406 -21.89 -0.76 8.45
C PRO A 406 -22.61 0.53 8.01
N PRO A 407 -21.88 1.53 7.53
CA PRO A 407 -22.50 2.72 6.94
C PRO A 407 -23.40 2.35 5.76
N ALA A 408 -24.58 2.96 5.70
CA ALA A 408 -25.51 2.73 4.58
C ALA A 408 -24.93 3.28 3.27
N GLY A 409 -25.17 2.57 2.17
CA GLY A 409 -24.82 3.03 0.82
C GLY A 409 -23.39 2.76 0.36
N LEU A 410 -22.54 2.12 1.17
CA LEU A 410 -21.29 1.57 0.70
C LEU A 410 -21.56 0.28 -0.07
N THR A 411 -21.59 0.38 -1.38
CA THR A 411 -21.57 -0.79 -2.25
C THR A 411 -20.11 -1.18 -2.49
N ASP A 412 -19.77 -2.45 -2.24
CA ASP A 412 -18.51 -2.99 -2.75
C ASP A 412 -18.60 -2.97 -4.29
N PRO A 413 -17.90 -2.07 -4.99
CA PRO A 413 -17.98 -2.01 -6.44
C PRO A 413 -17.35 -3.23 -7.12
N GLY A 414 -16.99 -4.27 -6.36
CA GLY A 414 -16.50 -5.62 -6.72
C GLY A 414 -15.63 -5.77 -7.97
N HIS A 415 -15.73 -4.85 -8.91
CA HIS A 415 -15.12 -4.90 -10.23
C HIS A 415 -14.36 -3.64 -10.68
N HIS A 416 -14.25 -2.61 -9.83
CA HIS A 416 -13.62 -1.32 -10.19
C HIS A 416 -12.36 -1.01 -9.40
N LEU A 417 -11.59 -2.03 -9.08
CA LEU A 417 -10.30 -1.91 -8.39
C LEU A 417 -9.21 -1.33 -9.27
N ILE A 418 -9.36 -1.47 -10.57
CA ILE A 418 -8.67 -0.60 -11.50
C ILE A 418 -9.60 0.58 -11.67
N PRO A 419 -9.20 1.82 -11.30
CA PRO A 419 -9.99 3.01 -11.56
C PRO A 419 -10.56 2.93 -12.96
N ARG A 420 -11.80 3.37 -13.14
CA ARG A 420 -12.33 3.63 -14.48
C ARG A 420 -11.23 4.36 -15.22
N GLN A 421 -10.53 3.60 -16.01
CA GLN A 421 -9.53 3.93 -16.98
C GLN A 421 -9.21 5.43 -17.03
N PHE A 422 -8.03 5.82 -16.50
CA PHE A 422 -7.44 7.07 -16.91
C PHE A 422 -7.34 7.05 -18.42
N THR A 423 -8.28 7.69 -19.08
CA THR A 423 -8.10 8.16 -20.42
C THR A 423 -7.28 9.44 -20.30
N TRP A 424 -6.01 9.33 -20.51
CA TRP A 424 -5.24 10.49 -20.91
C TRP A 424 -5.72 10.84 -22.32
N SER A 425 -6.82 11.58 -22.44
CA SER A 425 -7.21 12.23 -23.66
C SER A 425 -6.44 13.54 -23.71
N ARG A 426 -5.21 13.52 -24.20
CA ARG A 426 -4.75 14.67 -24.95
C ARG A 426 -5.68 14.80 -26.15
N GLY A 427 -6.23 15.98 -26.32
CA GLY A 427 -7.15 16.31 -27.40
C GLY A 427 -6.69 15.78 -28.74
N THR A 428 -7.67 15.38 -29.56
CA THR A 428 -7.59 14.96 -30.95
C THR A 428 -6.23 14.36 -31.35
N ALA A 429 -6.00 13.12 -30.94
CA ALA A 429 -4.90 12.35 -31.47
C ALA A 429 -5.09 12.28 -32.98
N ASP A 430 -4.12 12.76 -33.75
CA ASP A 430 -4.07 12.52 -35.17
C ASP A 430 -4.31 11.02 -35.40
N SER A 431 -5.19 10.68 -36.34
CA SER A 431 -5.46 9.30 -36.68
C SER A 431 -4.14 8.60 -37.06
N PRO A 432 -3.97 7.30 -36.76
CA PRO A 432 -2.79 6.57 -37.17
C PRO A 432 -2.60 6.72 -38.69
N ARG A 433 -1.35 6.83 -39.12
CA ARG A 433 -1.07 6.83 -40.56
C ARG A 433 -1.49 5.48 -41.13
N MET A 434 -2.36 5.49 -42.13
CA MET A 434 -2.81 4.30 -42.84
C MET A 434 -2.19 4.26 -44.22
N LEU A 435 -1.61 3.12 -44.58
CA LEU A 435 -1.08 2.84 -45.91
C LEU A 435 -1.67 1.51 -46.41
N VAL A 436 -2.26 1.55 -47.61
CA VAL A 436 -2.63 0.32 -48.34
C VAL A 436 -1.48 -0.04 -49.27
N ARG A 437 -0.91 -1.24 -49.08
CA ARG A 437 0.20 -1.74 -49.88
C ARG A 437 -0.29 -2.40 -51.18
N GLU A 438 0.61 -2.66 -52.11
CA GLU A 438 0.32 -3.30 -53.40
C GLU A 438 -0.30 -4.70 -53.24
N ASP A 439 0.12 -5.46 -52.22
CA ASP A 439 -0.42 -6.77 -51.84
C ASP A 439 -1.80 -6.69 -51.16
N LYS A 440 -2.38 -5.50 -51.13
CA LYS A 440 -3.66 -5.16 -50.47
C LYS A 440 -3.64 -5.31 -48.93
N SER A 441 -2.47 -5.51 -48.32
CA SER A 441 -2.35 -5.38 -46.87
C SER A 441 -2.53 -3.92 -46.43
N ILE A 442 -3.01 -3.73 -45.22
CA ILE A 442 -3.25 -2.41 -44.66
C ILE A 442 -2.31 -2.24 -43.47
N LEU A 443 -1.42 -1.27 -43.56
CA LEU A 443 -0.50 -0.89 -42.49
C LEU A 443 -1.04 0.31 -41.73
N TYR A 444 -1.19 0.17 -40.43
CA TYR A 444 -1.42 1.28 -39.49
C TYR A 444 -0.14 1.56 -38.73
N ALA A 445 0.32 2.78 -38.74
CA ALA A 445 1.53 3.20 -38.05
C ALA A 445 1.23 4.32 -37.06
N PHE A 446 1.66 4.14 -35.81
CA PHE A 446 1.36 5.01 -34.68
C PHE A 446 2.61 5.71 -34.17
N LYS A 447 2.46 6.97 -33.81
CA LYS A 447 3.40 7.68 -32.93
C LYS A 447 3.21 7.18 -31.48
N PRO A 448 4.25 7.23 -30.63
CA PRO A 448 4.12 6.79 -29.24
C PRO A 448 2.99 7.51 -28.50
N GLU A 449 2.86 8.81 -28.70
CA GLU A 449 1.86 9.67 -28.09
C GLU A 449 0.42 9.41 -28.58
N GLN A 450 0.23 8.62 -29.64
CA GLN A 450 -1.10 8.20 -30.13
C GLN A 450 -1.65 6.99 -29.35
N ALA A 451 -0.97 6.55 -28.30
CA ALA A 451 -1.53 5.59 -27.37
C ALA A 451 -2.90 6.05 -26.86
N SER A 452 -3.92 5.26 -27.10
CA SER A 452 -5.29 5.56 -26.65
C SER A 452 -5.42 5.45 -25.14
N ARG A 453 -4.46 4.72 -24.52
CA ARG A 453 -4.45 4.46 -23.09
C ARG A 453 -3.09 3.97 -22.64
N THR A 454 -2.61 4.48 -21.52
CA THR A 454 -1.36 4.04 -20.89
C THR A 454 -1.59 3.88 -19.39
N ARG A 455 -1.10 2.75 -18.82
CA ARG A 455 -1.23 2.40 -17.41
C ARG A 455 0.06 1.77 -16.95
N PHE A 456 0.81 2.47 -16.16
CA PHE A 456 2.01 2.00 -15.49
C PHE A 456 2.16 2.72 -14.16
N GLU A 457 3.05 2.25 -13.32
CA GLU A 457 3.36 2.86 -12.02
C GLU A 457 3.91 4.29 -12.17
N LYS A 458 4.76 4.50 -13.16
CA LYS A 458 5.21 5.82 -13.60
C LYS A 458 5.08 5.92 -15.10
N ILE A 459 4.72 7.08 -15.60
CA ILE A 459 4.54 7.32 -17.04
C ILE A 459 5.21 8.63 -17.41
N GLY A 460 5.95 8.62 -18.51
CA GLY A 460 6.44 9.80 -19.17
C GLY A 460 6.18 9.73 -20.67
N SER A 461 5.89 10.86 -21.29
CA SER A 461 5.69 10.95 -22.72
C SER A 461 6.15 12.29 -23.26
N GLY A 462 6.58 12.29 -24.52
CA GLY A 462 6.96 13.48 -25.27
C GLY A 462 6.94 13.19 -26.76
N PRO A 463 7.35 14.15 -27.59
CA PRO A 463 7.47 13.91 -29.02
C PRO A 463 8.40 12.72 -29.29
N GLY A 464 7.85 11.66 -29.90
CA GLY A 464 8.62 10.48 -30.31
C GLY A 464 8.91 9.46 -29.21
N TYR A 465 8.40 9.61 -27.98
CA TYR A 465 8.54 8.60 -26.94
C TYR A 465 7.35 8.50 -25.99
N LEU A 466 7.12 7.31 -25.48
CA LEU A 466 6.22 6.99 -24.38
C LEU A 466 6.85 5.89 -23.55
N TRP A 467 7.03 6.10 -22.29
CA TRP A 467 7.51 5.06 -21.38
C TRP A 467 6.58 4.89 -20.18
N GLY A 468 6.54 3.66 -19.68
CA GLY A 468 5.88 3.30 -18.44
C GLY A 468 6.77 2.37 -17.64
N PHE A 469 7.00 2.69 -16.37
CA PHE A 469 7.82 1.91 -15.44
C PHE A 469 6.93 0.98 -14.61
N GLY A 470 7.44 -0.21 -14.29
CA GLY A 470 6.73 -1.20 -13.51
C GLY A 470 5.74 -2.04 -14.33
N MET A 471 4.77 -2.65 -13.64
CA MET A 471 3.70 -3.40 -14.28
C MET A 471 2.66 -2.47 -14.90
N GLY A 472 2.13 -2.85 -16.06
CA GLY A 472 1.12 -2.01 -16.68
C GLY A 472 0.88 -2.33 -18.14
N SER A 473 0.27 -1.40 -18.87
CA SER A 473 -0.01 -1.58 -20.31
C SER A 473 -0.09 -0.27 -21.08
N VAL A 474 0.15 -0.36 -22.37
CA VAL A 474 -0.12 0.68 -23.34
C VAL A 474 -1.02 0.13 -24.45
N ASP A 475 -2.07 0.87 -24.78
CA ASP A 475 -3.09 0.48 -25.76
C ASP A 475 -3.07 1.42 -26.95
N TYR A 476 -3.14 0.84 -28.15
CA TYR A 476 -3.37 1.53 -29.42
C TYR A 476 -4.66 1.05 -30.02
N VAL A 477 -5.48 1.96 -30.56
CA VAL A 477 -6.78 1.64 -31.12
C VAL A 477 -6.80 1.95 -32.60
N ILE A 478 -7.12 0.94 -33.39
CA ILE A 478 -7.40 1.09 -34.82
C ILE A 478 -8.92 1.31 -34.96
N PRO A 479 -9.37 2.48 -35.48
CA PRO A 479 -10.79 2.76 -35.67
C PRO A 479 -11.44 1.75 -36.62
N GLU A 480 -12.73 1.57 -36.50
CA GLU A 480 -13.48 0.66 -37.36
C GLU A 480 -13.44 1.06 -38.83
N ARG A 481 -13.24 0.06 -39.73
CA ARG A 481 -13.35 0.20 -41.19
C ARG A 481 -13.82 -1.09 -41.84
N ALA A 482 -14.63 -0.99 -42.89
CA ALA A 482 -15.25 -2.12 -43.58
C ALA A 482 -14.23 -3.10 -44.23
N GLU A 483 -13.04 -2.61 -44.58
CA GLU A 483 -12.01 -3.40 -45.29
C GLU A 483 -11.42 -4.53 -44.45
N ARG A 484 -11.63 -4.53 -43.10
CA ARG A 484 -11.09 -5.56 -42.19
C ARG A 484 -11.81 -6.91 -42.26
N ARG A 485 -12.93 -7.00 -42.91
CA ARG A 485 -13.74 -8.23 -42.98
C ARG A 485 -13.01 -9.40 -43.67
N ARG A 486 -11.89 -9.15 -44.38
CA ARG A 486 -11.12 -10.14 -45.10
C ARG A 486 -9.70 -10.37 -44.55
N VAL A 487 -9.44 -10.00 -43.33
CA VAL A 487 -8.12 -10.14 -42.70
C VAL A 487 -7.90 -11.60 -42.30
N SER A 488 -6.80 -12.20 -42.76
CA SER A 488 -6.38 -13.56 -42.39
C SER A 488 -5.33 -13.57 -41.30
N GLN A 489 -4.47 -12.56 -41.26
CA GLN A 489 -3.38 -12.42 -40.29
C GLN A 489 -3.17 -10.98 -39.88
N ILE A 490 -2.76 -10.78 -38.62
CA ILE A 490 -2.26 -9.50 -38.14
C ILE A 490 -0.81 -9.66 -37.77
N ILE A 491 0.03 -8.73 -38.21
CA ILE A 491 1.41 -8.61 -37.76
C ILE A 491 1.54 -7.33 -36.97
N VAL A 492 1.96 -7.44 -35.72
CA VAL A 492 2.21 -6.29 -34.85
C VAL A 492 3.71 -6.16 -34.66
N ARG A 493 4.26 -5.00 -35.01
CA ARG A 493 5.65 -4.65 -34.79
C ARG A 493 5.73 -3.47 -33.86
N ALA A 494 6.64 -3.52 -32.90
CA ALA A 494 6.85 -2.40 -32.01
C ALA A 494 8.32 -2.30 -31.59
N HIS A 495 8.83 -1.07 -31.56
CA HIS A 495 10.09 -0.74 -30.94
C HIS A 495 9.85 -0.60 -29.43
N ILE A 496 10.18 -1.64 -28.68
CA ILE A 496 9.97 -1.70 -27.24
C ILE A 496 11.29 -2.03 -26.56
N GLN A 497 11.60 -1.27 -25.51
CA GLN A 497 12.73 -1.51 -24.63
C GLN A 497 12.25 -1.54 -23.17
N PRO A 498 12.96 -2.22 -22.25
CA PRO A 498 12.76 -2.02 -20.82
C PRO A 498 13.03 -0.55 -20.43
N VAL A 499 12.42 -0.10 -19.35
CA VAL A 499 12.79 1.17 -18.70
C VAL A 499 13.84 0.86 -17.65
N PRO A 500 15.13 1.13 -17.90
CA PRO A 500 16.17 0.84 -16.92
C PRO A 500 16.04 1.76 -15.72
N PRO A 501 16.28 1.26 -14.50
CA PRO A 501 16.64 2.11 -13.37
C PRO A 501 17.94 2.87 -13.68
N GLU A 502 18.13 4.03 -13.11
CA GLU A 502 19.27 4.92 -13.43
C GLU A 502 20.65 4.25 -13.26
N ASP A 503 20.77 3.28 -12.34
CA ASP A 503 22.06 2.62 -12.00
C ASP A 503 22.15 1.13 -12.39
N ALA A 504 21.26 0.64 -13.25
CA ALA A 504 21.23 -0.77 -13.59
C ALA A 504 22.30 -1.15 -14.63
N ARG A 505 22.90 -2.34 -14.49
CA ARG A 505 23.76 -2.89 -15.52
C ARG A 505 22.93 -3.32 -16.72
N PRO A 506 23.26 -2.87 -17.93
CA PRO A 506 22.45 -3.17 -19.12
C PRO A 506 22.16 -4.65 -19.35
N GLU A 507 23.13 -5.53 -19.07
CA GLU A 507 23.03 -6.97 -19.26
C GLU A 507 22.00 -7.68 -18.39
N ASP A 508 21.65 -7.07 -17.25
CA ASP A 508 20.68 -7.63 -16.28
C ASP A 508 19.26 -7.15 -16.53
N ILE A 509 19.08 -6.17 -17.41
CA ILE A 509 17.78 -5.53 -17.62
C ILE A 509 17.04 -6.18 -18.78
N LYS A 510 15.88 -6.73 -18.47
CA LYS A 510 14.93 -7.29 -19.43
C LYS A 510 13.51 -7.10 -18.90
N THR A 511 12.56 -7.05 -19.80
CA THR A 511 11.13 -7.03 -19.43
C THR A 511 10.36 -8.04 -20.26
N ARG A 512 9.36 -8.66 -19.65
CA ARG A 512 8.45 -9.57 -20.38
C ARG A 512 7.23 -8.79 -20.81
N VAL A 513 7.06 -8.66 -22.11
CA VAL A 513 5.92 -7.95 -22.71
C VAL A 513 4.99 -8.96 -23.37
N THR A 514 3.72 -8.92 -22.99
CA THR A 514 2.66 -9.74 -23.60
C THR A 514 1.82 -8.85 -24.52
N LEU A 515 1.61 -9.32 -25.74
CA LEU A 515 0.70 -8.71 -26.69
C LEU A 515 -0.73 -9.23 -26.46
N PHE A 516 -1.68 -8.33 -26.31
CA PHE A 516 -3.10 -8.65 -26.36
C PHE A 516 -3.76 -7.98 -27.57
N VAL A 517 -4.55 -8.73 -28.30
CA VAL A 517 -5.41 -8.21 -29.36
C VAL A 517 -6.86 -8.40 -28.94
N ASN A 518 -7.56 -7.29 -28.76
CA ASN A 518 -8.94 -7.29 -28.25
C ASN A 518 -9.12 -8.05 -26.92
N GLY A 519 -8.09 -8.02 -26.07
CA GLY A 519 -8.10 -8.71 -24.78
C GLY A 519 -7.70 -10.19 -24.83
N THR A 520 -7.42 -10.74 -26.01
CA THR A 520 -6.89 -12.11 -26.17
C THR A 520 -5.38 -12.07 -26.11
N ASP A 521 -4.77 -12.92 -25.28
CA ASP A 521 -3.32 -13.10 -25.19
C ASP A 521 -2.80 -13.68 -26.52
N CYS A 522 -1.85 -12.99 -27.12
CA CYS A 522 -1.22 -13.34 -28.40
C CYS A 522 0.27 -13.67 -28.26
N GLY A 523 0.70 -13.95 -27.04
CA GLY A 523 2.06 -14.37 -26.73
C GLY A 523 2.94 -13.26 -26.14
N SER A 524 3.92 -13.71 -25.37
CA SER A 524 4.89 -12.88 -24.67
C SER A 524 6.25 -12.88 -25.34
N ARG A 525 7.02 -11.80 -25.15
CA ARG A 525 8.42 -11.66 -25.52
C ARG A 525 9.21 -11.21 -24.31
N LEU A 526 10.36 -11.85 -24.06
CA LEU A 526 11.34 -11.35 -23.11
C LEU A 526 12.28 -10.41 -23.86
N ILE A 527 12.26 -9.14 -23.52
CA ILE A 527 12.96 -8.06 -24.22
C ILE A 527 14.12 -7.61 -23.35
N PRO A 528 15.37 -7.85 -23.74
CA PRO A 528 16.53 -7.32 -23.03
C PRO A 528 16.69 -5.82 -23.30
N LEU A 529 17.45 -5.13 -22.45
CA LEU A 529 17.96 -3.81 -22.77
C LEU A 529 19.18 -3.97 -23.68
N GLU A 530 19.07 -3.48 -24.89
CA GLU A 530 20.19 -3.52 -25.85
C GLU A 530 21.19 -2.38 -25.59
N PRO A 531 22.47 -2.61 -25.87
CA PRO A 531 23.46 -1.55 -25.88
C PRO A 531 23.06 -0.41 -26.84
N LYS A 532 23.44 0.80 -26.49
CA LYS A 532 23.18 2.01 -27.28
C LYS A 532 23.37 1.78 -28.79
N GLY A 533 22.32 2.03 -29.57
CA GLY A 533 22.40 2.09 -31.03
C GLY A 533 21.69 1.00 -31.83
N GLN A 534 21.10 -0.04 -31.22
CA GLN A 534 20.36 -1.05 -31.97
C GLN A 534 18.85 -1.03 -31.63
N PRO A 535 17.97 -0.79 -32.64
CA PRO A 535 16.54 -0.84 -32.40
C PRO A 535 16.08 -2.29 -32.28
N LEU A 536 15.48 -2.65 -31.14
CA LEU A 536 14.79 -3.91 -30.97
C LEU A 536 13.37 -3.79 -31.52
N ILE A 537 13.17 -4.33 -32.72
CA ILE A 537 11.83 -4.51 -33.27
C ILE A 537 11.31 -5.86 -32.79
N GLN A 538 10.28 -5.81 -31.98
CA GLN A 538 9.53 -7.01 -31.59
C GLN A 538 8.40 -7.23 -32.59
N GLU A 539 8.25 -8.45 -33.06
CA GLU A 539 7.21 -8.82 -34.03
C GLU A 539 6.35 -9.96 -33.49
N TRP A 540 5.02 -9.80 -33.54
CA TRP A 540 4.03 -10.81 -33.22
C TRP A 540 3.17 -11.12 -34.45
N HIS A 541 2.94 -12.39 -34.69
CA HIS A 541 2.03 -12.91 -35.74
C HIS A 541 0.75 -13.41 -35.06
N VAL A 542 -0.38 -12.83 -35.38
CA VAL A 542 -1.68 -13.12 -34.76
C VAL A 542 -2.65 -13.64 -35.84
N ASP A 543 -3.36 -14.70 -35.53
CA ASP A 543 -4.41 -15.20 -36.43
C ASP A 543 -5.54 -14.16 -36.60
N GLY A 544 -5.92 -13.94 -37.84
CA GLY A 544 -6.96 -12.95 -38.17
C GLY A 544 -8.38 -13.30 -37.74
N PHE A 545 -8.64 -14.51 -37.20
CA PHE A 545 -9.98 -14.95 -36.78
C PHE A 545 -10.63 -13.96 -35.79
N PHE A 546 -9.95 -13.56 -34.75
CA PHE A 546 -10.47 -12.63 -33.75
C PHE A 546 -10.74 -11.23 -34.30
N VAL A 547 -9.94 -10.78 -35.27
CA VAL A 547 -10.16 -9.50 -35.96
C VAL A 547 -11.41 -9.56 -36.80
N ARG A 548 -11.59 -10.65 -37.55
CA ARG A 548 -12.80 -10.85 -38.36
C ARG A 548 -14.06 -10.85 -37.50
N LEU A 549 -14.03 -11.54 -36.38
CA LEU A 549 -15.18 -11.62 -35.48
C LEU A 549 -15.58 -10.23 -34.92
N ARG A 550 -14.62 -9.37 -34.59
CA ARG A 550 -14.89 -8.01 -34.13
C ARG A 550 -15.25 -7.06 -35.27
N ALA A 551 -14.61 -7.18 -36.41
CA ALA A 551 -14.96 -6.39 -37.59
C ALA A 551 -16.40 -6.66 -38.04
N MET A 552 -16.88 -7.91 -37.95
CA MET A 552 -18.27 -8.26 -38.18
C MET A 552 -19.25 -7.62 -37.20
N ARG A 553 -18.80 -7.22 -36.02
CA ARG A 553 -19.60 -6.56 -34.98
C ARG A 553 -19.45 -5.04 -34.97
N GLY A 554 -18.71 -4.47 -35.90
CA GLY A 554 -18.51 -3.03 -35.96
C GLY A 554 -17.67 -2.43 -34.79
N LEU A 555 -16.77 -3.19 -34.21
CA LEU A 555 -15.99 -2.78 -33.07
C LEU A 555 -14.54 -2.40 -33.43
N PRO A 556 -13.92 -1.40 -32.74
CA PRO A 556 -12.52 -1.07 -32.98
C PRO A 556 -11.58 -2.21 -32.59
N LEU A 557 -10.39 -2.23 -33.21
CA LEU A 557 -9.34 -3.19 -32.88
C LEU A 557 -8.39 -2.56 -31.87
N THR A 558 -8.27 -3.19 -30.70
CA THR A 558 -7.33 -2.76 -29.64
C THR A 558 -6.10 -3.63 -29.63
N ILE A 559 -4.94 -3.01 -29.74
CA ILE A 559 -3.61 -3.59 -29.60
C ILE A 559 -3.06 -3.15 -28.26
N ARG A 560 -2.74 -4.09 -27.38
CA ARG A 560 -2.21 -3.81 -26.04
C ARG A 560 -0.88 -4.48 -25.83
N PHE A 561 0.13 -3.72 -25.43
CA PHE A 561 1.37 -4.22 -24.88
C PHE A 561 1.29 -4.15 -23.36
N ALA A 562 1.46 -5.26 -22.68
CA ALA A 562 1.33 -5.34 -21.22
C ALA A 562 2.57 -5.98 -20.59
N VAL A 563 3.02 -5.40 -19.49
CA VAL A 563 3.92 -6.04 -18.53
C VAL A 563 3.04 -6.58 -17.43
N THR A 564 2.89 -7.91 -17.41
CA THR A 564 1.98 -8.59 -16.49
C THR A 564 2.67 -8.95 -15.17
N PRO A 565 1.90 -9.24 -14.11
CA PRO A 565 2.46 -9.65 -12.82
C PRO A 565 3.31 -10.93 -12.84
N GLU A 566 3.14 -11.75 -13.88
CA GLU A 566 3.95 -12.98 -14.05
C GLU A 566 5.33 -12.71 -14.69
N ALA A 567 5.61 -11.44 -14.97
CA ALA A 567 6.91 -11.06 -15.52
C ALA A 567 8.00 -11.18 -14.44
N ASP A 568 9.05 -11.95 -14.71
CA ASP A 568 10.20 -12.11 -13.80
C ASP A 568 10.93 -10.78 -13.53
N TRP A 569 10.68 -9.74 -14.36
CA TRP A 569 11.35 -8.45 -14.31
C TRP A 569 10.38 -7.34 -14.75
N PRO A 570 9.69 -6.66 -13.83
CA PRO A 570 8.66 -5.66 -14.16
C PRO A 570 9.26 -4.26 -14.41
N TYR A 571 10.26 -4.15 -15.28
CA TYR A 571 10.87 -2.84 -15.58
C TYR A 571 10.03 -1.95 -16.51
N GLY A 572 8.85 -2.39 -16.89
CA GLY A 572 7.97 -1.60 -17.76
C GLY A 572 8.41 -1.58 -19.22
N VAL A 573 7.90 -0.62 -19.97
CA VAL A 573 8.18 -0.49 -21.40
C VAL A 573 8.50 0.95 -21.78
N ASN A 574 9.48 1.11 -22.63
CA ASN A 574 9.73 2.34 -23.39
C ASN A 574 9.44 2.06 -24.86
N ILE A 575 8.46 2.75 -25.42
CA ILE A 575 8.12 2.74 -26.83
C ILE A 575 8.66 4.03 -27.42
N SER A 576 9.75 3.93 -28.16
CA SER A 576 10.45 5.10 -28.69
C SER A 576 11.11 4.81 -30.02
N ASN A 577 11.45 5.89 -30.70
CA ASN A 577 12.20 5.84 -31.97
C ASN A 577 13.72 5.76 -31.77
N TRP A 578 14.21 5.60 -30.55
CA TRP A 578 15.64 5.62 -30.31
C TRP A 578 16.35 4.39 -30.85
N PRO A 579 17.27 4.61 -31.81
CA PRO A 579 18.68 4.45 -31.57
C PRO A 579 19.39 5.80 -31.66
N GLU A 580 20.49 5.97 -30.92
CA GLU A 580 21.39 7.10 -31.09
C GLU A 580 21.77 7.26 -32.57
N GLY A 581 21.50 8.44 -33.15
CA GLY A 581 21.79 8.76 -34.55
C GLY A 581 20.56 8.97 -35.43
N TYR A 582 19.36 8.69 -34.94
CA TYR A 582 18.17 9.18 -35.62
C TYR A 582 17.92 10.61 -35.20
N ASP A 583 18.05 11.53 -36.17
CA ASP A 583 17.48 12.86 -36.06
C ASP A 583 16.10 12.77 -35.45
N ASN A 584 15.79 13.68 -34.53
CA ASN A 584 14.47 13.87 -33.92
C ASN A 584 13.41 14.20 -34.99
N LYS A 585 13.26 13.33 -35.98
CA LYS A 585 12.24 13.48 -37.01
C LYS A 585 10.91 13.16 -36.39
N THR A 586 10.15 14.20 -36.22
CA THR A 586 8.82 14.29 -35.62
C THR A 586 7.76 13.33 -36.23
N ASP A 587 8.13 12.45 -37.16
CA ASP A 587 7.21 11.54 -37.87
C ASP A 587 7.52 10.03 -37.71
N ALA A 588 8.46 9.66 -36.87
CA ALA A 588 8.75 8.24 -36.66
C ALA A 588 7.63 7.55 -35.87
N ARG A 589 7.25 6.37 -36.31
CA ARG A 589 6.07 5.63 -35.82
C ARG A 589 6.49 4.22 -35.38
N PRO A 590 6.90 4.07 -34.13
CA PRO A 590 7.51 2.83 -33.62
C PRO A 590 6.52 1.68 -33.45
N VAL A 591 5.23 1.91 -33.57
CA VAL A 591 4.22 0.84 -33.49
C VAL A 591 3.53 0.70 -34.83
N GLU A 592 3.65 -0.47 -35.40
CA GLU A 592 3.03 -0.82 -36.68
C GLU A 592 2.08 -2.03 -36.52
N VAL A 593 0.92 -1.94 -37.15
CA VAL A 593 -0.05 -3.02 -37.21
C VAL A 593 -0.41 -3.26 -38.67
N GLU A 594 0.08 -4.38 -39.20
CA GLU A 594 -0.19 -4.80 -40.59
C GLU A 594 -1.32 -5.82 -40.61
N LEU A 595 -2.38 -5.50 -41.34
CA LEU A 595 -3.51 -6.40 -41.58
C LEU A 595 -3.35 -7.06 -42.95
N ARG A 596 -3.04 -8.37 -43.00
CA ARG A 596 -2.94 -9.17 -44.23
C ARG A 596 -4.27 -9.83 -44.55
N ARG A 597 -4.58 -9.91 -45.86
CA ARG A 597 -5.83 -10.52 -46.34
C ARG A 597 -5.65 -11.99 -46.70
#